data_a18354e6ad9a11384e46623b9aa81686
#
_entry.id   a18354e6ad9a11384e46623b9aa81686
#
_cell.length_a   1.000
_cell.length_b   1.000
_cell.length_c   1.000
_cell.angle_alpha   90.00
_cell.angle_beta   90.00
_cell.angle_gamma   90.00
#
_symmetry.space_group_name_H-M   'P 1'
#
loop_
_entity.id
_entity.type
_entity.pdbx_description
1 polymer ?
#
loop_
_entity_poly.entity_id
_entity_poly.type
_entity_poly.pdbx_seq_one_letter_code
_entity_poly.pdbx_strand_id
1 'polypeptide(L)'
;MTATARILGVGTAVPEHVVSQAEAREFAGRMFARHHPDIERLLPVFDHAGVEQRHFCVPADWFDQPHSFGDRNELYVRHALALSIEAARRALDDSGLDAADIGTVLFVSTTGMATPSLDARLALALGCPTDVRRDATFGHGCAGGVGGLARAAAHARADPD
;
A
#
# COMPACT_ATOMS: atom_id res chain seq x y z
N MET A 1 -10.73 24.99 22.51
CA MET A 1 -9.47 24.82 21.75
C MET A 1 -9.69 23.64 20.82
N THR A 2 -9.44 23.79 19.52
CA THR A 2 -9.53 22.66 18.58
C THR A 2 -8.35 21.71 18.83
N ALA A 3 -8.61 20.44 19.08
CA ALA A 3 -7.59 19.41 19.23
C ALA A 3 -6.74 19.35 17.93
N THR A 4 -5.43 19.28 18.08
CA THR A 4 -4.49 19.20 16.94
C THR A 4 -4.13 17.74 16.72
N ALA A 5 -4.45 17.21 15.54
CA ALA A 5 -3.99 15.88 15.15
C ALA A 5 -2.46 15.89 14.93
N ARG A 6 -1.78 14.83 15.36
CA ARG A 6 -0.32 14.65 15.22
C ARG A 6 -0.01 13.30 14.63
N ILE A 7 1.09 13.22 13.89
CA ILE A 7 1.69 11.93 13.51
C ILE A 7 2.63 11.55 14.67
N LEU A 8 2.39 10.40 15.29
CA LEU A 8 3.18 9.91 16.42
C LEU A 8 4.23 8.89 16.01
N GLY A 9 4.00 8.16 14.93
CA GLY A 9 4.94 7.18 14.42
C GLY A 9 4.69 6.90 12.95
N VAL A 10 5.72 6.41 12.26
CA VAL A 10 5.69 6.02 10.84
C VAL A 10 6.35 4.67 10.67
N GLY A 11 5.68 3.76 9.98
CA GLY A 11 6.23 2.47 9.60
C GLY A 11 6.09 2.22 8.11
N THR A 12 7.12 1.62 7.53
CA THR A 12 7.15 1.26 6.12
C THR A 12 7.47 -0.22 5.94
N ALA A 13 6.91 -0.85 4.92
CA ALA A 13 7.28 -2.19 4.48
C ALA A 13 7.26 -2.24 2.95
N VAL A 14 8.19 -2.99 2.39
CA VAL A 14 8.31 -3.18 0.94
C VAL A 14 8.40 -4.66 0.61
N PRO A 15 7.93 -5.09 -0.56
CA PRO A 15 8.12 -6.45 -1.04
C PRO A 15 9.59 -6.84 -1.18
N GLU A 16 9.86 -8.15 -1.20
CA GLU A 16 11.22 -8.71 -1.15
C GLU A 16 12.00 -8.64 -2.48
N HIS A 17 11.28 -8.72 -3.62
CA HIS A 17 11.94 -8.73 -4.92
C HIS A 17 12.33 -7.32 -5.35
N VAL A 18 13.62 -7.05 -5.36
CA VAL A 18 14.16 -5.75 -5.77
C VAL A 18 14.54 -5.79 -7.24
N VAL A 19 14.08 -4.79 -7.98
CA VAL A 19 14.39 -4.60 -9.41
C VAL A 19 14.93 -3.18 -9.59
N SER A 20 16.11 -3.05 -10.16
CA SER A 20 16.67 -1.74 -10.49
C SER A 20 15.83 -1.02 -11.54
N GLN A 21 15.92 0.29 -11.58
CA GLN A 21 15.19 1.07 -12.58
C GLN A 21 15.61 0.73 -14.01
N ALA A 22 16.89 0.37 -14.21
CA ALA A 22 17.39 -0.09 -15.51
C ALA A 22 16.76 -1.42 -15.95
N GLU A 23 16.71 -2.41 -15.05
CA GLU A 23 16.03 -3.69 -15.30
C GLU A 23 14.53 -3.49 -15.55
N ALA A 24 13.87 -2.61 -14.76
CA ALA A 24 12.45 -2.29 -14.96
C ALA A 24 12.19 -1.64 -16.32
N ARG A 25 13.10 -0.77 -16.80
CA ARG A 25 13.04 -0.15 -18.13
C ARG A 25 13.17 -1.21 -19.22
N GLU A 26 14.17 -2.09 -19.12
CA GLU A 26 14.38 -3.18 -20.08
C GLU A 26 13.18 -4.13 -20.12
N PHE A 27 12.67 -4.52 -18.95
CA PHE A 27 11.48 -5.36 -18.82
C PHE A 27 10.26 -4.70 -19.49
N ALA A 28 10.01 -3.42 -19.23
CA ALA A 28 8.91 -2.67 -19.83
C ALA A 28 9.04 -2.62 -21.37
N GLY A 29 10.25 -2.38 -21.88
CA GLY A 29 10.53 -2.41 -23.31
C GLY A 29 10.15 -3.74 -23.97
N ARG A 30 10.56 -4.87 -23.38
CA ARG A 30 10.22 -6.20 -23.89
C ARG A 30 8.73 -6.51 -23.77
N MET A 31 8.13 -6.23 -22.63
CA MET A 31 6.73 -6.57 -22.31
C MET A 31 5.75 -5.83 -23.22
N PHE A 32 5.98 -4.54 -23.41
CA PHE A 32 5.02 -3.68 -24.13
C PHE A 32 5.31 -3.57 -25.63
N ALA A 33 6.47 -4.03 -26.14
CA ALA A 33 6.83 -3.94 -27.56
C ALA A 33 5.77 -4.54 -28.49
N ARG A 34 5.10 -5.60 -28.07
CA ARG A 34 4.08 -6.30 -28.89
C ARG A 34 2.80 -5.47 -29.09
N HIS A 35 2.48 -4.57 -28.16
CA HIS A 35 1.23 -3.80 -28.15
C HIS A 35 1.45 -2.31 -28.40
N HIS A 36 2.69 -1.83 -28.27
CA HIS A 36 3.07 -0.42 -28.40
C HIS A 36 4.31 -0.31 -29.31
N PRO A 37 4.12 -0.17 -30.64
CA PRO A 37 5.26 -0.06 -31.57
C PRO A 37 6.22 1.10 -31.25
N ASP A 38 5.70 2.16 -30.63
CA ASP A 38 6.46 3.37 -30.25
C ASP A 38 6.99 3.31 -28.79
N ILE A 39 7.08 2.12 -28.17
CA ILE A 39 7.47 1.98 -26.77
C ILE A 39 8.80 2.69 -26.46
N GLU A 40 9.77 2.66 -27.39
CA GLU A 40 11.07 3.30 -27.23
C GLU A 40 10.96 4.81 -26.93
N ARG A 41 9.92 5.48 -27.42
CA ARG A 41 9.67 6.91 -27.13
C ARG A 41 9.17 7.14 -25.71
N LEU A 42 8.63 6.13 -25.05
CA LEU A 42 8.09 6.21 -23.68
C LEU A 42 9.14 5.79 -22.64
N LEU A 43 10.12 4.95 -22.99
CA LEU A 43 11.12 4.45 -22.07
C LEU A 43 11.94 5.53 -21.33
N PRO A 44 12.20 6.74 -21.89
CA PRO A 44 12.88 7.79 -21.16
C PRO A 44 12.16 8.24 -19.86
N VAL A 45 10.87 7.90 -19.68
CA VAL A 45 10.18 8.13 -18.42
C VAL A 45 10.87 7.44 -17.23
N PHE A 46 11.50 6.29 -17.46
CA PHE A 46 12.23 5.60 -16.41
C PHE A 46 13.45 6.39 -15.94
N ASP A 47 14.14 7.08 -16.84
CA ASP A 47 15.32 7.88 -16.54
C ASP A 47 14.96 9.18 -15.82
N HIS A 48 13.78 9.73 -16.11
CA HIS A 48 13.30 11.01 -15.54
C HIS A 48 12.45 10.84 -14.28
N ALA A 49 12.10 9.61 -13.89
CA ALA A 49 11.18 9.37 -12.78
C ALA A 49 11.78 9.61 -11.40
N GLY A 50 13.11 9.78 -11.27
CA GLY A 50 13.79 9.91 -9.98
C GLY A 50 13.65 8.68 -9.08
N VAL A 51 13.43 7.50 -9.67
CA VAL A 51 13.28 6.21 -8.99
C VAL A 51 14.52 5.38 -9.29
N GLU A 52 15.19 4.85 -8.29
CA GLU A 52 16.38 4.03 -8.44
C GLU A 52 16.07 2.54 -8.48
N GLN A 53 15.09 2.12 -7.69
CA GLN A 53 14.69 0.71 -7.58
C GLN A 53 13.18 0.58 -7.35
N ARG A 54 12.64 -0.60 -7.66
CA ARG A 54 11.25 -0.98 -7.43
C ARG A 54 11.20 -2.27 -6.65
N HIS A 55 10.14 -2.44 -5.86
CA HIS A 55 9.89 -3.65 -5.09
C HIS A 55 8.63 -4.35 -5.62
N PHE A 56 8.75 -5.65 -5.89
CA PHE A 56 7.65 -6.48 -6.38
C PHE A 56 7.32 -7.60 -5.41
N CYS A 57 6.04 -7.94 -5.32
CA CYS A 57 5.56 -9.07 -4.51
C CYS A 57 5.85 -10.44 -5.14
N VAL A 58 6.21 -10.45 -6.41
CA VAL A 58 6.52 -11.64 -7.22
C VAL A 58 7.78 -11.39 -8.03
N PRO A 59 8.52 -12.43 -8.43
CA PRO A 59 9.68 -12.27 -9.28
C PRO A 59 9.29 -11.79 -10.68
N ALA A 60 10.24 -11.21 -11.42
CA ALA A 60 9.97 -10.56 -12.71
C ALA A 60 9.41 -11.51 -13.78
N ASP A 61 9.84 -12.77 -13.77
CA ASP A 61 9.38 -13.80 -14.71
C ASP A 61 7.90 -14.18 -14.55
N TRP A 62 7.31 -13.89 -13.38
CA TRP A 62 5.88 -14.06 -13.17
C TRP A 62 5.05 -13.27 -14.20
N PHE A 63 5.52 -12.09 -14.59
CA PHE A 63 4.81 -11.22 -15.54
C PHE A 63 4.91 -11.69 -17.00
N ASP A 64 5.77 -12.65 -17.31
CA ASP A 64 5.91 -13.22 -18.66
C ASP A 64 4.73 -14.13 -19.03
N GLN A 65 3.92 -14.53 -18.05
CA GLN A 65 2.75 -15.38 -18.25
C GLN A 65 1.45 -14.60 -18.03
N PRO A 66 0.36 -14.96 -18.75
CA PRO A 66 -0.95 -14.38 -18.50
C PRO A 66 -1.52 -14.91 -17.19
N HIS A 67 -2.06 -14.02 -16.38
CA HIS A 67 -2.73 -14.36 -15.11
C HIS A 67 -4.16 -13.82 -15.10
N SER A 68 -5.08 -14.59 -14.51
CA SER A 68 -6.45 -14.16 -14.33
C SER A 68 -6.54 -12.99 -13.33
N PHE A 69 -7.70 -12.32 -13.30
CA PHE A 69 -7.95 -11.34 -12.25
C PHE A 69 -7.92 -12.00 -10.86
N GLY A 70 -8.45 -13.23 -10.74
CA GLY A 70 -8.47 -13.99 -9.49
C GLY A 70 -7.05 -14.20 -8.94
N ASP A 71 -6.14 -14.70 -9.77
CA ASP A 71 -4.74 -14.97 -9.39
C ASP A 71 -4.05 -13.68 -8.89
N ARG A 72 -4.21 -12.59 -9.64
CA ARG A 72 -3.63 -11.28 -9.27
C ARG A 72 -4.22 -10.73 -7.99
N ASN A 73 -5.53 -10.87 -7.80
CA ASN A 73 -6.22 -10.39 -6.62
C ASN A 73 -5.89 -11.21 -5.36
N GLU A 74 -5.68 -12.52 -5.51
CA GLU A 74 -5.22 -13.37 -4.41
C GLU A 74 -3.82 -12.94 -3.93
N LEU A 75 -2.90 -12.70 -4.86
CA LEU A 75 -1.58 -12.14 -4.56
C LEU A 75 -1.69 -10.79 -3.84
N TYR A 76 -2.54 -9.90 -4.34
CA TYR A 76 -2.79 -8.61 -3.70
C TYR A 76 -3.24 -8.77 -2.25
N VAL A 77 -4.29 -9.58 -2.01
CA VAL A 77 -4.84 -9.75 -0.65
C VAL A 77 -3.78 -10.27 0.32
N ARG A 78 -3.01 -11.27 -0.11
CA ARG A 78 -1.95 -11.88 0.71
C ARG A 78 -0.82 -10.89 1.02
N HIS A 79 -0.25 -10.27 0.00
CA HIS A 79 0.91 -9.41 0.17
C HIS A 79 0.56 -8.04 0.78
N ALA A 80 -0.56 -7.44 0.39
CA ALA A 80 -1.00 -6.18 0.98
C ALA A 80 -1.28 -6.33 2.48
N LEU A 81 -1.90 -7.43 2.90
CA LEU A 81 -2.11 -7.68 4.32
C LEU A 81 -0.79 -7.87 5.07
N ALA A 82 0.12 -8.71 4.56
CA ALA A 82 1.40 -8.97 5.20
C ALA A 82 2.25 -7.69 5.35
N LEU A 83 2.38 -6.91 4.28
CA LEU A 83 3.11 -5.64 4.29
C LEU A 83 2.45 -4.60 5.21
N SER A 84 1.10 -4.55 5.23
CA SER A 84 0.39 -3.63 6.12
C SER A 84 0.58 -3.99 7.59
N ILE A 85 0.59 -5.29 7.94
CA ILE A 85 0.88 -5.73 9.31
C ILE A 85 2.30 -5.33 9.71
N GLU A 86 3.28 -5.56 8.85
CA GLU A 86 4.67 -5.19 9.11
C GLU A 86 4.84 -3.68 9.28
N ALA A 87 4.29 -2.89 8.36
CA ALA A 87 4.34 -1.43 8.43
C ALA A 87 3.64 -0.89 9.68
N ALA A 88 2.46 -1.45 10.03
CA ALA A 88 1.72 -1.02 11.21
C ALA A 88 2.47 -1.34 12.50
N ARG A 89 3.07 -2.53 12.61
CA ARG A 89 3.91 -2.86 13.79
C ARG A 89 5.08 -1.92 13.94
N ARG A 90 5.79 -1.61 12.86
CA ARG A 90 6.89 -0.62 12.89
C ARG A 90 6.40 0.78 13.29
N ALA A 91 5.21 1.19 12.85
CA ALA A 91 4.63 2.46 13.25
C ALA A 91 4.24 2.49 14.75
N LEU A 92 3.73 1.38 15.28
CA LEU A 92 3.46 1.23 16.72
C LEU A 92 4.76 1.29 17.51
N ASP A 93 5.79 0.55 17.10
CA ASP A 93 7.10 0.57 17.75
C ASP A 93 7.71 1.99 17.75
N ASP A 94 7.63 2.70 16.62
CA ASP A 94 8.14 4.08 16.48
C ASP A 94 7.36 5.09 17.34
N SER A 95 6.05 4.88 17.51
CA SER A 95 5.20 5.75 18.33
C SER A 95 5.25 5.44 19.83
N GLY A 96 5.68 4.24 20.23
CA GLY A 96 5.61 3.73 21.59
C GLY A 96 4.17 3.39 22.03
N LEU A 97 3.24 3.22 21.10
CA LEU A 97 1.85 2.84 21.37
C LEU A 97 1.66 1.34 21.16
N ASP A 98 0.67 0.78 21.86
CA ASP A 98 0.23 -0.60 21.67
C ASP A 98 -0.99 -0.67 20.74
N ALA A 99 -1.24 -1.86 20.18
CA ALA A 99 -2.41 -2.09 19.33
C ALA A 99 -3.74 -1.86 20.10
N ALA A 100 -3.72 -2.00 21.42
CA ALA A 100 -4.86 -1.71 22.30
C ALA A 100 -5.24 -0.22 22.32
N ASP A 101 -4.31 0.68 22.00
CA ASP A 101 -4.52 2.12 21.96
C ASP A 101 -5.15 2.60 20.64
N ILE A 102 -5.34 1.70 19.68
CA ILE A 102 -5.83 2.05 18.33
C ILE A 102 -7.36 2.17 18.35
N GLY A 103 -7.86 3.40 18.26
CA GLY A 103 -9.30 3.68 18.15
C GLY A 103 -9.87 3.58 16.74
N THR A 104 -9.04 3.76 15.70
CA THR A 104 -9.49 3.69 14.29
C THR A 104 -8.41 3.11 13.38
N VAL A 105 -8.80 2.17 12.51
CA VAL A 105 -7.98 1.66 11.41
C VAL A 105 -8.54 2.20 10.09
N LEU A 106 -7.75 3.04 9.40
CA LEU A 106 -8.08 3.58 8.10
C LEU A 106 -7.19 2.91 7.05
N PHE A 107 -7.80 2.20 6.10
CA PHE A 107 -7.11 1.46 5.04
C PHE A 107 -7.41 2.06 3.68
N VAL A 108 -6.39 2.47 2.96
CA VAL A 108 -6.51 3.05 1.62
C VAL A 108 -5.88 2.15 0.59
N SER A 109 -6.65 1.76 -0.43
CA SER A 109 -6.15 0.96 -1.55
C SER A 109 -6.91 1.24 -2.84
N THR A 110 -6.25 0.98 -3.97
CA THR A 110 -6.84 1.04 -5.32
C THR A 110 -6.41 -0.13 -6.20
N THR A 111 -5.64 -1.09 -5.65
CA THR A 111 -4.99 -2.14 -6.42
C THR A 111 -5.85 -3.39 -6.58
N GLY A 112 -6.50 -3.83 -5.52
CA GLY A 112 -7.30 -5.05 -5.52
C GLY A 112 -8.48 -4.95 -4.56
N MET A 113 -9.29 -6.00 -4.51
CA MET A 113 -10.54 -6.06 -3.74
C MET A 113 -10.50 -7.17 -2.70
N ALA A 114 -11.06 -6.91 -1.52
CA ALA A 114 -11.24 -7.91 -0.47
C ALA A 114 -12.59 -7.72 0.22
N THR A 115 -13.24 -8.84 0.53
CA THR A 115 -14.44 -8.91 1.36
C THR A 115 -14.28 -10.06 2.35
N PRO A 116 -14.21 -9.82 3.69
CA PRO A 116 -14.11 -8.50 4.33
C PRO A 116 -12.87 -7.72 3.88
N SER A 117 -12.94 -6.39 3.95
CA SER A 117 -11.86 -5.46 3.58
C SER A 117 -10.61 -5.66 4.43
N LEU A 118 -9.46 -5.21 3.93
CA LEU A 118 -8.17 -5.49 4.58
C LEU A 118 -8.00 -4.79 5.94
N ASP A 119 -8.70 -3.68 6.18
CA ASP A 119 -8.76 -3.04 7.50
C ASP A 119 -9.25 -4.00 8.61
N ALA A 120 -10.28 -4.82 8.30
CA ALA A 120 -10.80 -5.81 9.24
C ALA A 120 -9.76 -6.88 9.59
N ARG A 121 -9.08 -7.38 8.56
CA ARG A 121 -8.04 -8.41 8.72
C ARG A 121 -6.80 -7.84 9.41
N LEU A 122 -6.45 -6.60 9.10
CA LEU A 122 -5.33 -5.89 9.72
C LEU A 122 -5.59 -5.66 11.21
N ALA A 123 -6.76 -5.11 11.57
CA ALA A 123 -7.15 -4.89 12.95
C ALA A 123 -7.09 -6.19 13.78
N LEU A 124 -7.60 -7.28 13.24
CA LEU A 124 -7.55 -8.60 13.88
C LEU A 124 -6.10 -9.08 14.05
N ALA A 125 -5.27 -8.96 13.00
CA ALA A 125 -3.88 -9.44 13.03
C ALA A 125 -2.96 -8.64 13.96
N LEU A 126 -3.29 -7.37 14.20
CA LEU A 126 -2.60 -6.51 15.16
C LEU A 126 -3.07 -6.72 16.60
N GLY A 127 -4.26 -7.28 16.81
CA GLY A 127 -4.87 -7.40 18.13
C GLY A 127 -5.53 -6.10 18.62
N CYS A 128 -6.03 -5.29 17.70
CA CYS A 128 -6.79 -4.10 18.04
C CYS A 128 -8.07 -4.44 18.82
N PRO A 129 -8.64 -3.50 19.58
CA PRO A 129 -9.91 -3.68 20.30
C PRO A 129 -11.04 -4.14 19.36
N THR A 130 -11.98 -4.92 19.87
CA THR A 130 -13.09 -5.48 19.08
C THR A 130 -14.07 -4.41 18.57
N ASP A 131 -14.09 -3.26 19.19
CA ASP A 131 -14.89 -2.09 18.87
C ASP A 131 -14.11 -1.03 18.07
N VAL A 132 -12.87 -1.34 17.64
CA VAL A 132 -12.06 -0.46 16.79
C VAL A 132 -12.84 -0.02 15.56
N ARG A 133 -12.87 1.28 15.31
CA ARG A 133 -13.51 1.82 14.11
C ARG A 133 -12.70 1.48 12.87
N ARG A 134 -13.39 1.24 11.76
CA ARG A 134 -12.74 0.86 10.50
C ARG A 134 -13.27 1.72 9.36
N ASP A 135 -12.36 2.23 8.56
CA ASP A 135 -12.65 3.04 7.36
C ASP A 135 -11.82 2.51 6.19
N ALA A 136 -12.47 1.83 5.26
CA ALA A 136 -11.83 1.33 4.05
C ALA A 136 -12.14 2.26 2.88
N THR A 137 -11.11 2.90 2.35
CA THR A 137 -11.21 3.83 1.22
C THR A 137 -10.64 3.17 -0.04
N PHE A 138 -11.46 3.09 -1.10
CA PHE A 138 -11.06 2.53 -2.39
C PHE A 138 -11.27 3.52 -3.53
N GLY A 139 -10.41 3.45 -4.55
CA GLY A 139 -10.63 4.15 -5.82
C GLY A 139 -10.11 5.59 -5.91
N HIS A 140 -9.43 6.11 -4.88
CA HIS A 140 -8.88 7.47 -4.89
C HIS A 140 -7.56 7.63 -5.68
N GLY A 141 -7.04 6.55 -6.25
CA GLY A 141 -5.77 6.58 -6.97
C GLY A 141 -4.62 7.14 -6.13
N CYS A 142 -3.72 7.85 -6.76
CA CYS A 142 -2.53 8.44 -6.11
C CYS A 142 -2.87 9.48 -5.02
N ALA A 143 -4.06 10.08 -5.05
CA ALA A 143 -4.52 10.99 -4.00
C ALA A 143 -4.97 10.28 -2.71
N GLY A 144 -5.09 8.95 -2.73
CA GLY A 144 -5.58 8.16 -1.61
C GLY A 144 -4.77 8.36 -0.31
N GLY A 145 -3.45 8.43 -0.40
CA GLY A 145 -2.59 8.65 0.76
C GLY A 145 -2.87 9.98 1.47
N VAL A 146 -2.93 11.07 0.71
CA VAL A 146 -3.25 12.40 1.26
C VAL A 146 -4.69 12.44 1.78
N GLY A 147 -5.64 11.86 1.04
CA GLY A 147 -7.03 11.74 1.47
C GLY A 147 -7.18 10.95 2.76
N GLY A 148 -6.43 9.85 2.90
CA GLY A 148 -6.39 9.04 4.12
C GLY A 148 -5.86 9.81 5.32
N LEU A 149 -4.76 10.53 5.17
CA LEU A 149 -4.21 11.38 6.24
C LEU A 149 -5.20 12.47 6.66
N ALA A 150 -5.88 13.11 5.70
CA ALA A 150 -6.89 14.12 6.01
C ALA A 150 -8.07 13.53 6.81
N ARG A 151 -8.55 12.33 6.46
CA ARG A 151 -9.60 11.60 7.19
C ARG A 151 -9.12 11.19 8.57
N ALA A 152 -7.91 10.61 8.69
CA ALA A 152 -7.33 10.25 9.98
C ALA A 152 -7.22 11.47 10.91
N ALA A 153 -6.77 12.61 10.39
CA ALA A 153 -6.72 13.84 11.15
C ALA A 153 -8.11 14.36 11.56
N ALA A 154 -9.14 14.12 10.75
CA ALA A 154 -10.51 14.47 11.11
C ALA A 154 -11.06 13.56 12.25
N HIS A 155 -10.80 12.24 12.15
CA HIS A 155 -11.16 11.29 13.22
C HIS A 155 -10.47 11.64 14.54
N ALA A 156 -9.15 11.88 14.53
CA ALA A 156 -8.38 12.23 15.71
C ALA A 156 -8.83 13.56 16.37
N ARG A 157 -9.41 14.48 15.61
CA ARG A 157 -9.98 15.72 16.17
C ARG A 157 -11.38 15.54 16.70
N ALA A 158 -12.15 14.63 16.12
CA ALA A 158 -13.53 14.37 16.53
C ALA A 158 -13.60 13.53 17.82
N ASP A 159 -12.58 12.71 18.06
CA ASP A 159 -12.48 11.80 19.21
C ASP A 159 -11.06 11.90 19.78
N PRO A 160 -10.83 12.91 20.64
CA PRO A 160 -9.49 13.21 21.15
C PRO A 160 -9.04 12.34 22.34
N ASP A 161 -9.93 11.47 22.87
CA ASP A 161 -9.69 10.60 24.05
C ASP A 161 -9.34 9.18 23.65
#